data_36e4e6307c290199b7c4afc612549aa7
#
_entry.id   36e4e6307c290199b7c4afc612549aa7
#
_cell.length_a   1.000
_cell.length_b   1.000
_cell.length_c   1.000
_cell.angle_alpha   90.00
_cell.angle_beta   90.00
_cell.angle_gamma   90.00
#
_symmetry.space_group_name_H-M   'P 1'
#
loop_
_entity.id
_entity.type
_entity.pdbx_description
1 polymer ?
#
loop_
_entity_poly.entity_id
_entity_poly.type
_entity_poly.pdbx_seq_one_letter_code
_entity_poly.pdbx_strand_id
1 'polypeptide(L)'
;FEAGDASGYWLDLPATKEQLHEAMQSVGITADNPQDFSIRGFSDDPEKHIALPYDMVCAANVDELNFLSARIEQLDPAEIGKLNAALQQKNGFENIGQVIDFTYNVDFYVHIPEVHTYRDLGDYYLNQSGMVQMPEEWKGGIDLTAFGRNAAEQEKGAFTEYGYLVESGDEWERQFEGREVPEEYRIMSYPQPERGEQDKAFMDAAEAQQTETPTAEPPQPMSLIHISEPTRL
;
A
#
# COMPACT_ATOMS: atom_id res chain seq x y z
N PHE A 1 8.60 7.97 26.80
CA PHE A 1 8.66 9.09 25.84
C PHE A 1 8.28 10.34 26.58
N GLU A 2 9.23 11.18 26.94
CA GLU A 2 8.93 12.57 27.27
C GLU A 2 8.52 13.26 25.97
N ALA A 3 7.33 13.87 25.99
CA ALA A 3 6.79 14.65 24.90
C ALA A 3 7.66 15.91 24.70
N GLY A 4 8.71 15.77 23.91
CA GLY A 4 9.32 16.89 23.23
C GLY A 4 8.36 17.30 22.11
N ASP A 5 7.94 18.56 22.11
CA ASP A 5 7.05 19.19 21.14
C ASP A 5 7.54 18.97 19.68
N ALA A 6 7.26 17.81 19.12
CA ALA A 6 7.28 17.67 17.67
C ALA A 6 5.92 18.19 17.20
N SER A 7 5.85 19.46 16.83
CA SER A 7 4.70 20.00 16.16
C SER A 7 4.51 19.26 14.84
N GLY A 8 3.39 18.62 14.67
CA GLY A 8 3.04 17.90 13.45
C GLY A 8 1.71 18.39 12.91
N TYR A 9 1.50 18.26 11.64
CA TYR A 9 0.25 18.59 10.96
C TYR A 9 -0.26 17.38 10.17
N TRP A 10 -1.55 17.19 10.20
CA TRP A 10 -2.21 16.16 9.39
C TRP A 10 -2.74 16.77 8.09
N LEU A 11 -2.29 16.26 6.96
CA LEU A 11 -2.69 16.70 5.63
C LEU A 11 -3.58 15.63 4.99
N ASP A 12 -4.79 16.01 4.61
CA ASP A 12 -5.68 15.14 3.84
C ASP A 12 -5.18 15.04 2.39
N LEU A 13 -5.18 13.82 1.84
CA LEU A 13 -4.80 13.56 0.45
C LEU A 13 -6.01 13.02 -0.34
N PRO A 14 -6.16 13.38 -1.62
CA PRO A 14 -5.29 14.27 -2.39
C PRO A 14 -5.44 15.73 -1.97
N ALA A 15 -4.30 16.43 -1.85
CA ALA A 15 -4.22 17.83 -1.45
C ALA A 15 -3.84 18.75 -2.61
N THR A 16 -4.07 20.06 -2.43
CA THR A 16 -3.56 21.09 -3.32
C THR A 16 -2.22 21.66 -2.83
N LYS A 17 -1.53 22.43 -3.70
CA LYS A 17 -0.30 23.14 -3.33
C LYS A 17 -0.52 24.10 -2.16
N GLU A 18 -1.66 24.76 -2.14
CA GLU A 18 -2.05 25.72 -1.09
C GLU A 18 -2.22 25.02 0.25
N GLN A 19 -2.91 23.87 0.27
CA GLN A 19 -3.11 23.07 1.49
C GLN A 19 -1.79 22.53 2.05
N LEU A 20 -0.89 22.04 1.18
CA LEU A 20 0.45 21.64 1.62
C LEU A 20 1.23 22.83 2.18
N HIS A 21 1.15 24.00 1.52
CA HIS A 21 1.84 25.21 1.98
C HIS A 21 1.34 25.66 3.35
N GLU A 22 0.04 25.64 3.59
CA GLU A 22 -0.57 25.92 4.92
C GLU A 22 -0.09 24.91 5.96
N ALA A 23 -0.06 23.61 5.61
CA ALA A 23 0.45 22.56 6.49
C ALA A 23 1.92 22.81 6.87
N MET A 24 2.77 23.13 5.89
CA MET A 24 4.17 23.45 6.11
C MET A 24 4.36 24.67 7.00
N GLN A 25 3.61 25.75 6.75
CA GLN A 25 3.66 26.95 7.59
C GLN A 25 3.25 26.66 9.04
N SER A 26 2.25 25.81 9.25
CA SER A 26 1.75 25.48 10.60
C SER A 26 2.81 24.77 11.46
N VAL A 27 3.76 24.06 10.81
CA VAL A 27 4.90 23.42 11.47
C VAL A 27 6.20 24.24 11.38
N GLY A 28 6.11 25.52 10.99
CA GLY A 28 7.25 26.46 10.98
C GLY A 28 8.15 26.37 9.75
N ILE A 29 7.80 25.56 8.74
CA ILE A 29 8.56 25.44 7.49
C ILE A 29 8.04 26.50 6.52
N THR A 30 8.93 27.42 6.13
CA THR A 30 8.62 28.53 5.22
C THR A 30 9.73 28.70 4.18
N ALA A 31 9.48 29.49 3.14
CA ALA A 31 10.50 29.80 2.13
C ALA A 31 11.73 30.48 2.73
N ASP A 32 11.55 31.28 3.80
CA ASP A 32 12.64 31.96 4.51
C ASP A 32 13.31 31.08 5.57
N ASN A 33 12.67 29.97 5.96
CA ASN A 33 13.15 29.00 6.91
C ASN A 33 12.87 27.57 6.38
N PRO A 34 13.49 27.17 5.27
CA PRO A 34 13.35 25.82 4.73
C PRO A 34 13.99 24.82 5.68
N GLN A 35 13.23 23.81 6.07
CA GLN A 35 13.71 22.70 6.89
C GLN A 35 13.31 21.39 6.25
N ASP A 36 14.10 20.35 6.51
CA ASP A 36 13.71 19.00 6.17
C ASP A 36 12.48 18.59 7.00
N PHE A 37 11.61 17.83 6.40
CA PHE A 37 10.47 17.25 7.08
C PHE A 37 10.43 15.73 6.83
N SER A 38 9.68 15.03 7.65
CA SER A 38 9.46 13.59 7.48
C SER A 38 8.00 13.26 7.66
N ILE A 39 7.52 12.27 6.90
CA ILE A 39 6.22 11.67 7.09
C ILE A 39 6.34 10.70 8.27
N ARG A 40 5.57 10.93 9.33
CA ARG A 40 5.63 10.17 10.58
C ARG A 40 4.44 9.26 10.80
N GLY A 41 3.45 9.35 9.96
CA GLY A 41 2.27 8.53 10.06
C GLY A 41 1.35 8.77 8.88
N PHE A 42 0.50 7.82 8.66
CA PHE A 42 -0.63 7.96 7.74
C PHE A 42 -1.82 7.26 8.34
N SER A 43 -2.94 7.56 7.78
CA SER A 43 -4.19 6.99 8.15
C SER A 43 -5.08 6.96 6.93
N ASP A 44 -5.94 6.00 6.87
CA ASP A 44 -6.88 5.82 5.78
C ASP A 44 -8.33 6.01 6.25
N ASP A 45 -9.20 6.20 5.32
CA ASP A 45 -10.64 6.20 5.57
C ASP A 45 -11.07 4.78 6.03
N PRO A 46 -11.76 4.65 7.18
CA PRO A 46 -12.25 3.34 7.63
C PRO A 46 -13.14 2.61 6.62
N GLU A 47 -13.79 3.36 5.70
CA GLU A 47 -14.62 2.78 4.63
C GLU A 47 -13.79 2.33 3.41
N LYS A 48 -12.57 2.85 3.27
CA LYS A 48 -11.64 2.57 2.17
C LYS A 48 -10.27 2.18 2.70
N HIS A 49 -10.25 1.27 3.66
CA HIS A 49 -9.01 0.82 4.26
C HIS A 49 -8.02 0.29 3.21
N ILE A 50 -6.82 0.86 3.17
CA ILE A 50 -5.71 0.43 2.32
C ILE A 50 -4.57 -0.07 3.21
N ALA A 51 -4.21 -1.33 3.05
CA ALA A 51 -3.18 -2.00 3.85
C ALA A 51 -1.74 -1.62 3.42
N LEU A 52 -1.47 -0.32 3.20
CA LEU A 52 -0.13 0.15 2.84
C LEU A 52 0.86 -0.12 3.98
N PRO A 53 2.05 -0.68 3.71
CA PRO A 53 3.10 -0.80 4.71
C PRO A 53 3.54 0.57 5.21
N TYR A 54 3.61 0.73 6.55
CA TYR A 54 4.00 1.98 7.19
C TYR A 54 5.34 2.52 6.66
N ASP A 55 6.33 1.65 6.56
CA ASP A 55 7.67 2.00 6.11
C ASP A 55 7.68 2.51 4.67
N MET A 56 6.86 1.91 3.81
CA MET A 56 6.71 2.33 2.42
C MET A 56 6.14 3.76 2.32
N VAL A 57 5.15 4.09 3.14
CA VAL A 57 4.55 5.44 3.16
C VAL A 57 5.53 6.47 3.72
N CYS A 58 6.25 6.14 4.80
CA CYS A 58 7.21 7.06 5.41
C CYS A 58 8.44 7.32 4.50
N ALA A 59 8.80 6.37 3.64
CA ALA A 59 9.88 6.51 2.66
C ALA A 59 9.43 7.18 1.34
N ALA A 60 8.13 7.40 1.17
CA ALA A 60 7.59 7.90 -0.09
C ALA A 60 7.75 9.42 -0.24
N ASN A 61 7.74 9.85 -1.49
CA ASN A 61 7.64 11.24 -1.85
C ASN A 61 6.19 11.74 -1.69
N VAL A 62 6.01 12.95 -1.16
CA VAL A 62 4.67 13.54 -0.95
C VAL A 62 3.86 13.64 -2.24
N ASP A 63 4.49 14.00 -3.37
CA ASP A 63 3.81 14.07 -4.66
C ASP A 63 3.33 12.69 -5.15
N GLU A 64 4.13 11.64 -4.91
CA GLU A 64 3.73 10.26 -5.22
C GLU A 64 2.55 9.81 -4.35
N LEU A 65 2.55 10.14 -3.06
CA LEU A 65 1.43 9.85 -2.16
C LEU A 65 0.17 10.61 -2.57
N ASN A 66 0.33 11.87 -2.96
CA ASN A 66 -0.77 12.68 -3.46
C ASN A 66 -1.40 12.09 -4.72
N PHE A 67 -0.54 11.66 -5.64
CA PHE A 67 -0.99 11.00 -6.87
C PHE A 67 -1.61 9.64 -6.60
N LEU A 68 -0.99 8.82 -5.75
CA LEU A 68 -1.56 7.53 -5.35
C LEU A 68 -2.95 7.70 -4.73
N SER A 69 -3.12 8.68 -3.83
CA SER A 69 -4.42 8.94 -3.21
C SER A 69 -5.49 9.27 -4.24
N ALA A 70 -5.18 10.15 -5.21
CA ALA A 70 -6.09 10.47 -6.31
C ALA A 70 -6.41 9.26 -7.20
N ARG A 71 -5.49 8.32 -7.37
CA ARG A 71 -5.72 7.06 -8.10
C ARG A 71 -6.61 6.11 -7.32
N ILE A 72 -6.38 5.97 -6.01
CA ILE A 72 -7.19 5.12 -5.11
C ILE A 72 -8.65 5.58 -5.08
N GLU A 73 -8.91 6.88 -5.13
CA GLU A 73 -10.29 7.38 -5.19
C GLU A 73 -11.08 6.90 -6.41
N GLN A 74 -10.39 6.51 -7.47
CA GLN A 74 -11.00 6.01 -8.70
C GLN A 74 -11.28 4.49 -8.66
N LEU A 75 -10.70 3.77 -7.69
CA LEU A 75 -10.89 2.33 -7.55
C LEU A 75 -12.24 2.02 -6.91
N ASP A 76 -12.87 0.97 -7.39
CA ASP A 76 -14.05 0.42 -6.75
C ASP A 76 -13.69 -0.46 -5.52
N PRO A 77 -14.68 -0.84 -4.67
CA PRO A 77 -14.40 -1.66 -3.48
C PRO A 77 -13.77 -3.04 -3.79
N ALA A 78 -14.05 -3.65 -4.94
CA ALA A 78 -13.45 -4.92 -5.33
C ALA A 78 -11.98 -4.74 -5.74
N GLU A 79 -11.66 -3.66 -6.44
CA GLU A 79 -10.30 -3.28 -6.82
C GLU A 79 -9.46 -2.90 -5.58
N ILE A 80 -10.05 -2.22 -4.59
CA ILE A 80 -9.42 -1.96 -3.29
C ILE A 80 -9.11 -3.27 -2.56
N GLY A 81 -10.06 -4.21 -2.50
CA GLY A 81 -9.82 -5.53 -1.94
C GLY A 81 -8.68 -6.28 -2.64
N LYS A 82 -8.62 -6.19 -3.95
CA LYS A 82 -7.54 -6.75 -4.78
C LYS A 82 -6.19 -6.10 -4.49
N LEU A 83 -6.15 -4.77 -4.36
CA LEU A 83 -4.94 -4.02 -3.96
C LEU A 83 -4.44 -4.47 -2.59
N ASN A 84 -5.32 -4.55 -1.60
CA ASN A 84 -4.97 -5.01 -0.26
C ASN A 84 -4.42 -6.44 -0.25
N ALA A 85 -5.02 -7.34 -1.03
CA ALA A 85 -4.50 -8.70 -1.20
C ALA A 85 -3.10 -8.69 -1.85
N ALA A 86 -2.88 -7.85 -2.87
CA ALA A 86 -1.59 -7.73 -3.55
C ALA A 86 -0.50 -7.15 -2.64
N LEU A 87 -0.83 -6.17 -1.78
CA LEU A 87 0.08 -5.59 -0.80
C LEU A 87 0.56 -6.60 0.26
N GLN A 88 -0.24 -7.62 0.57
CA GLN A 88 0.12 -8.68 1.52
C GLN A 88 0.93 -9.83 0.92
N GLN A 89 1.15 -9.86 -0.39
CA GLN A 89 1.98 -10.91 -0.98
C GLN A 89 3.43 -10.82 -0.50
N LYS A 90 4.07 -11.98 -0.34
CA LYS A 90 5.47 -12.09 0.14
C LYS A 90 6.48 -11.36 -0.74
N ASN A 91 6.19 -11.24 -2.03
CA ASN A 91 6.97 -10.49 -3.01
C ASN A 91 6.12 -9.31 -3.52
N GLY A 92 5.40 -8.67 -2.62
CA GLY A 92 4.56 -7.52 -2.93
C GLY A 92 5.35 -6.31 -3.44
N PHE A 93 4.70 -5.17 -3.44
CA PHE A 93 5.30 -3.95 -3.97
C PHE A 93 6.45 -3.46 -3.09
N GLU A 94 7.53 -3.02 -3.71
CA GLU A 94 8.74 -2.52 -3.04
C GLU A 94 8.65 -1.02 -2.73
N ASN A 95 7.82 -0.28 -3.47
CA ASN A 95 7.70 1.17 -3.34
C ASN A 95 6.33 1.68 -3.85
N ILE A 96 6.02 2.93 -3.52
CA ILE A 96 4.77 3.59 -3.90
C ILE A 96 4.58 3.66 -5.43
N GLY A 97 5.65 3.79 -6.19
CA GLY A 97 5.55 3.80 -7.66
C GLY A 97 4.95 2.51 -8.22
N GLN A 98 5.30 1.35 -7.66
CA GLN A 98 4.70 0.08 -8.05
C GLN A 98 3.23 -0.05 -7.61
N VAL A 99 2.87 0.55 -6.47
CA VAL A 99 1.45 0.62 -6.04
C VAL A 99 0.65 1.52 -6.97
N ILE A 100 1.24 2.63 -7.44
CA ILE A 100 0.61 3.46 -8.48
C ILE A 100 0.45 2.66 -9.78
N ASP A 101 1.48 1.91 -10.20
CA ASP A 101 1.38 1.05 -11.38
C ASP A 101 0.26 0.01 -11.26
N PHE A 102 0.04 -0.56 -10.06
CA PHE A 102 -1.09 -1.47 -9.81
C PHE A 102 -2.43 -0.82 -10.19
N THR A 103 -2.64 0.46 -9.89
CA THR A 103 -3.91 1.15 -10.20
C THR A 103 -4.22 1.25 -11.70
N TYR A 104 -3.25 0.97 -12.56
CA TYR A 104 -3.42 0.85 -14.01
C TYR A 104 -3.48 -0.61 -14.48
N ASN A 105 -3.14 -1.56 -13.60
CA ASN A 105 -3.03 -2.97 -13.89
C ASN A 105 -3.95 -3.81 -12.99
N VAL A 106 -5.11 -3.29 -12.62
CA VAL A 106 -6.05 -3.98 -11.71
C VAL A 106 -6.48 -5.36 -12.24
N ASP A 107 -6.47 -5.55 -13.55
CA ASP A 107 -6.82 -6.82 -14.19
C ASP A 107 -5.67 -7.84 -14.22
N PHE A 108 -4.45 -7.41 -13.89
CA PHE A 108 -3.30 -8.32 -13.79
C PHE A 108 -3.50 -9.42 -12.74
N TYR A 109 -4.32 -9.17 -11.74
CA TYR A 109 -4.67 -10.15 -10.72
C TYR A 109 -6.14 -10.56 -10.78
N VAL A 110 -6.40 -11.85 -10.58
CA VAL A 110 -7.70 -12.38 -10.22
C VAL A 110 -7.76 -12.50 -8.70
N HIS A 111 -8.77 -11.90 -8.09
CA HIS A 111 -8.99 -11.90 -6.63
C HIS A 111 -10.30 -12.61 -6.30
N ILE A 112 -10.24 -13.56 -5.36
CA ILE A 112 -11.39 -14.33 -4.90
C ILE A 112 -11.51 -14.10 -3.38
N PRO A 113 -12.31 -13.10 -2.95
CA PRO A 113 -12.31 -12.63 -1.56
C PRO A 113 -12.81 -13.66 -0.54
N GLU A 114 -13.68 -14.60 -0.94
CA GLU A 114 -14.23 -15.60 -0.01
C GLU A 114 -13.33 -16.84 0.16
N VAL A 115 -12.19 -16.91 -0.54
CA VAL A 115 -11.31 -18.08 -0.55
C VAL A 115 -10.08 -17.82 0.31
N HIS A 116 -10.02 -18.47 1.49
CA HIS A 116 -8.93 -18.30 2.46
C HIS A 116 -8.13 -19.58 2.73
N THR A 117 -8.62 -20.73 2.28
CA THR A 117 -8.00 -22.03 2.49
C THR A 117 -7.96 -22.87 1.22
N TYR A 118 -7.10 -23.89 1.20
CA TYR A 118 -7.08 -24.85 0.10
C TYR A 118 -8.44 -25.52 -0.12
N ARG A 119 -9.20 -25.77 0.95
CA ARG A 119 -10.53 -26.35 0.85
C ARG A 119 -11.49 -25.40 0.14
N ASP A 120 -11.49 -24.12 0.50
CA ASP A 120 -12.35 -23.11 -0.12
C ASP A 120 -12.00 -22.95 -1.60
N LEU A 121 -10.69 -22.95 -1.94
CA LEU A 121 -10.25 -22.89 -3.32
C LEU A 121 -10.70 -24.10 -4.13
N GLY A 122 -10.61 -25.30 -3.53
CA GLY A 122 -11.10 -26.51 -4.15
C GLY A 122 -12.61 -26.49 -4.38
N ASP A 123 -13.37 -25.98 -3.42
CA ASP A 123 -14.82 -25.81 -3.53
C ASP A 123 -15.18 -24.78 -4.61
N TYR A 124 -14.49 -23.64 -4.61
CA TYR A 124 -14.69 -22.61 -5.61
C TYR A 124 -14.50 -23.14 -7.02
N TYR A 125 -13.37 -23.80 -7.31
CA TYR A 125 -13.11 -24.32 -8.66
C TYR A 125 -14.06 -25.45 -9.05
N LEU A 126 -14.38 -26.33 -8.13
CA LEU A 126 -15.20 -27.50 -8.44
C LEU A 126 -16.68 -27.18 -8.58
N ASN A 127 -17.21 -26.25 -7.76
CA ASN A 127 -18.63 -26.05 -7.61
C ASN A 127 -19.12 -24.66 -8.02
N GLN A 128 -18.27 -23.62 -8.01
CA GLN A 128 -18.71 -22.23 -8.17
C GLN A 128 -18.22 -21.60 -9.47
N SER A 129 -16.93 -21.79 -9.83
CA SER A 129 -16.31 -21.12 -10.98
C SER A 129 -16.83 -21.57 -12.34
N GLY A 130 -17.41 -22.76 -12.42
CA GLY A 130 -17.80 -23.38 -13.69
C GLY A 130 -16.63 -23.86 -14.56
N MET A 131 -15.39 -23.73 -14.07
CA MET A 131 -14.19 -24.13 -14.82
C MET A 131 -14.03 -25.65 -14.93
N VAL A 132 -14.51 -26.37 -13.92
CA VAL A 132 -14.43 -27.83 -13.88
C VAL A 132 -15.79 -28.43 -14.26
N GLN A 133 -15.84 -29.08 -15.42
CA GLN A 133 -17.05 -29.76 -15.91
C GLN A 133 -16.92 -31.25 -15.64
N MET A 134 -17.77 -31.76 -14.72
CA MET A 134 -17.88 -33.18 -14.43
C MET A 134 -19.30 -33.54 -13.95
N PRO A 135 -19.70 -34.83 -14.01
CA PRO A 135 -20.95 -35.31 -13.43
C PRO A 135 -21.03 -34.98 -11.93
N GLU A 136 -22.18 -34.50 -11.47
CA GLU A 136 -22.39 -34.10 -10.07
C GLU A 136 -22.13 -35.26 -9.08
N GLU A 137 -22.50 -36.49 -9.43
CA GLU A 137 -22.25 -37.68 -8.62
C GLU A 137 -20.75 -37.96 -8.38
N TRP A 138 -19.86 -37.40 -9.20
CA TRP A 138 -18.39 -37.59 -9.02
C TRP A 138 -17.77 -36.53 -8.14
N LYS A 139 -18.39 -35.35 -8.07
CA LYS A 139 -17.88 -34.24 -7.24
C LYS A 139 -17.77 -34.63 -5.76
N GLY A 140 -18.76 -35.40 -5.26
CA GLY A 140 -18.76 -35.87 -3.88
C GLY A 140 -17.62 -36.82 -3.50
N GLY A 141 -16.92 -37.39 -4.49
CA GLY A 141 -15.73 -38.25 -4.28
C GLY A 141 -14.39 -37.52 -4.27
N ILE A 142 -14.39 -36.18 -4.48
CA ILE A 142 -13.15 -35.41 -4.60
C ILE A 142 -12.80 -34.80 -3.23
N ASP A 143 -11.53 -34.98 -2.83
CA ASP A 143 -10.97 -34.25 -1.68
C ASP A 143 -10.71 -32.80 -2.10
N LEU A 144 -11.58 -31.88 -1.64
CA LEU A 144 -11.50 -30.45 -1.94
C LEU A 144 -10.17 -29.82 -1.52
N THR A 145 -9.62 -30.25 -0.37
CA THR A 145 -8.36 -29.71 0.14
C THR A 145 -7.17 -30.12 -0.74
N ALA A 146 -7.14 -31.37 -1.14
CA ALA A 146 -6.09 -31.87 -2.05
C ALA A 146 -6.21 -31.22 -3.43
N PHE A 147 -7.43 -31.06 -3.92
CA PHE A 147 -7.72 -30.42 -5.21
C PHE A 147 -7.29 -28.95 -5.20
N GLY A 148 -7.72 -28.17 -4.20
CA GLY A 148 -7.36 -26.75 -4.10
C GLY A 148 -5.86 -26.52 -3.85
N ARG A 149 -5.19 -27.42 -3.11
CA ARG A 149 -3.73 -27.35 -2.97
C ARG A 149 -3.03 -27.52 -4.31
N ASN A 150 -3.44 -28.51 -5.09
CA ASN A 150 -2.87 -28.76 -6.41
C ASN A 150 -3.13 -27.57 -7.36
N ALA A 151 -4.31 -26.96 -7.32
CA ALA A 151 -4.62 -25.77 -8.09
C ALA A 151 -3.69 -24.60 -7.70
N ALA A 152 -3.61 -24.27 -6.40
CA ALA A 152 -2.76 -23.18 -5.91
C ALA A 152 -1.27 -23.36 -6.27
N GLU A 153 -0.75 -24.60 -6.21
CA GLU A 153 0.63 -24.91 -6.59
C GLU A 153 0.87 -24.72 -8.11
N GLN A 154 -0.10 -25.05 -8.93
CA GLN A 154 0.03 -24.91 -10.40
C GLN A 154 -0.06 -23.45 -10.85
N GLU A 155 -0.99 -22.69 -10.29
CA GLU A 155 -1.21 -21.29 -10.66
C GLU A 155 -0.37 -20.30 -9.84
N LYS A 156 0.37 -20.79 -8.83
CA LYS A 156 1.23 -20.01 -7.94
C LYS A 156 0.49 -18.89 -7.21
N GLY A 157 -0.79 -19.09 -6.94
CA GLY A 157 -1.61 -18.13 -6.21
C GLY A 157 -1.25 -18.07 -4.72
N ALA A 158 -1.68 -17.01 -4.05
CA ALA A 158 -1.40 -16.75 -2.65
C ALA A 158 -2.68 -16.52 -1.86
N PHE A 159 -2.74 -17.08 -0.64
CA PHE A 159 -3.78 -16.77 0.34
C PHE A 159 -3.36 -15.56 1.17
N THR A 160 -4.26 -14.61 1.31
CA THR A 160 -4.10 -13.38 2.09
C THR A 160 -5.26 -13.23 3.07
N GLU A 161 -5.20 -12.25 3.96
CA GLU A 161 -6.34 -11.90 4.82
C GLU A 161 -7.56 -11.40 4.02
N TYR A 162 -7.32 -10.90 2.81
CA TYR A 162 -8.36 -10.38 1.91
C TYR A 162 -8.90 -11.42 0.93
N GLY A 163 -8.40 -12.66 0.97
CA GLY A 163 -8.81 -13.74 0.09
C GLY A 163 -7.66 -14.34 -0.71
N TYR A 164 -7.99 -15.06 -1.76
CA TYR A 164 -7.04 -15.71 -2.65
C TYR A 164 -6.73 -14.81 -3.85
N LEU A 165 -5.45 -14.65 -4.16
CA LEU A 165 -4.96 -13.83 -5.26
C LEU A 165 -4.08 -14.66 -6.19
N VAL A 166 -4.28 -14.52 -7.50
CA VAL A 166 -3.49 -15.18 -8.53
C VAL A 166 -3.32 -14.26 -9.73
N GLU A 167 -2.19 -14.37 -10.45
CA GLU A 167 -1.95 -13.64 -11.68
C GLU A 167 -2.92 -14.12 -12.78
N SER A 168 -3.53 -13.17 -13.51
CA SER A 168 -4.48 -13.48 -14.60
C SER A 168 -3.80 -14.06 -15.83
N GLY A 169 -2.51 -13.78 -16.00
CA GLY A 169 -1.74 -14.08 -17.20
C GLY A 169 -1.65 -12.89 -18.17
N ASP A 170 -2.26 -11.76 -17.82
CA ASP A 170 -2.09 -10.52 -18.55
C ASP A 170 -0.68 -9.95 -18.34
N GLU A 171 -0.23 -9.10 -19.27
CA GLU A 171 1.08 -8.45 -19.14
C GLU A 171 1.00 -7.27 -18.17
N TRP A 172 1.98 -7.18 -17.25
CA TRP A 172 2.14 -6.01 -16.38
C TRP A 172 2.74 -4.85 -17.17
N GLU A 173 2.00 -3.75 -17.28
CA GLU A 173 2.46 -2.54 -17.93
C GLU A 173 3.00 -1.53 -16.91
N ARG A 174 4.26 -1.12 -17.06
CA ARG A 174 4.85 -0.04 -16.24
C ARG A 174 4.37 1.31 -16.76
N GLN A 175 3.33 1.84 -16.14
CA GLN A 175 2.74 3.12 -16.52
C GLN A 175 3.43 4.31 -15.83
N PHE A 176 3.86 4.10 -14.60
CA PHE A 176 4.38 5.16 -13.73
C PHE A 176 5.79 4.91 -13.21
N GLU A 177 6.17 3.70 -12.82
CA GLU A 177 7.48 3.45 -12.19
C GLU A 177 8.65 4.01 -13.03
N GLY A 178 9.42 4.92 -12.42
CA GLY A 178 10.52 5.65 -13.08
C GLY A 178 10.09 6.87 -13.89
N ARG A 179 8.82 7.27 -13.83
CA ARG A 179 8.30 8.51 -14.44
C ARG A 179 8.08 9.58 -13.38
N GLU A 180 8.00 10.81 -13.83
CA GLU A 180 7.63 11.93 -12.98
C GLU A 180 6.13 11.92 -12.68
N VAL A 181 5.75 12.33 -11.47
CA VAL A 181 4.34 12.56 -11.11
C VAL A 181 3.75 13.61 -12.06
N PRO A 182 2.51 13.42 -12.58
CA PRO A 182 1.85 14.41 -13.41
C PRO A 182 1.75 15.77 -12.70
N GLU A 183 1.89 16.86 -13.46
CA GLU A 183 2.04 18.22 -12.90
C GLU A 183 0.88 18.63 -11.99
N GLU A 184 -0.33 18.21 -12.30
CA GLU A 184 -1.55 18.47 -11.51
C GLU A 184 -1.52 17.86 -10.10
N TYR A 185 -0.70 16.81 -9.88
CA TYR A 185 -0.57 16.15 -8.58
C TYR A 185 0.71 16.53 -7.84
N ARG A 186 1.57 17.33 -8.46
CA ARG A 186 2.79 17.85 -7.82
C ARG A 186 2.42 19.02 -6.93
N ILE A 187 2.45 18.78 -5.62
CA ILE A 187 2.07 19.77 -4.60
C ILE A 187 3.27 20.33 -3.86
N MET A 188 4.44 19.66 -3.94
CA MET A 188 5.63 20.06 -3.21
C MET A 188 6.24 21.33 -3.77
N SER A 189 6.36 22.35 -2.92
CA SER A 189 6.96 23.64 -3.27
C SER A 189 8.46 23.72 -2.99
N TYR A 190 8.98 22.77 -2.21
CA TYR A 190 10.37 22.70 -1.80
C TYR A 190 11.13 21.61 -2.57
N PRO A 191 12.47 21.75 -2.76
CA PRO A 191 13.27 20.69 -3.31
C PRO A 191 13.11 19.41 -2.50
N GLN A 192 12.93 18.30 -3.18
CA GLN A 192 12.85 16.98 -2.55
C GLN A 192 14.17 16.24 -2.77
N PRO A 193 14.64 15.46 -1.79
CA PRO A 193 15.80 14.59 -2.00
C PRO A 193 15.50 13.59 -3.13
N GLU A 194 16.53 13.21 -3.87
CA GLU A 194 16.40 12.14 -4.86
C GLU A 194 15.99 10.83 -4.17
N ARG A 195 15.22 9.98 -4.87
CA ARG A 195 14.68 8.73 -4.32
C ARG A 195 15.77 7.87 -3.64
N GLY A 196 16.96 7.76 -4.22
CA GLY A 196 18.07 7.01 -3.64
C GLY A 196 18.63 7.59 -2.34
N GLU A 197 18.48 8.89 -2.12
CA GLU A 197 18.85 9.55 -0.86
C GLU A 197 17.78 9.33 0.22
N GLN A 198 16.49 9.28 -0.16
CA GLN A 198 15.39 8.94 0.74
C GLN A 198 15.51 7.50 1.22
N ASP A 199 15.75 6.55 0.31
CA ASP A 199 15.94 5.14 0.65
C ASP A 199 17.14 4.95 1.57
N LYS A 200 18.24 5.66 1.33
CA LYS A 200 19.45 5.61 2.16
C LYS A 200 19.19 6.21 3.54
N ALA A 201 18.55 7.37 3.63
CA ALA A 201 18.21 8.00 4.89
C ALA A 201 17.26 7.12 5.73
N PHE A 202 16.34 6.41 5.07
CA PHE A 202 15.44 5.46 5.71
C PHE A 202 16.18 4.23 6.24
N MET A 203 17.08 3.64 5.45
CA MET A 203 17.89 2.48 5.87
C MET A 203 18.79 2.84 7.04
N ASP A 204 19.45 4.00 6.99
CA ASP A 204 20.28 4.50 8.07
C ASP A 204 19.48 4.75 9.37
N ALA A 205 18.24 5.25 9.24
CA ALA A 205 17.32 5.45 10.36
C ALA A 205 16.78 4.12 10.92
N ALA A 206 16.50 3.13 10.07
CA ALA A 206 16.03 1.81 10.47
C ALA A 206 17.15 1.02 11.19
N GLU A 207 18.39 1.12 10.75
CA GLU A 207 19.55 0.53 11.43
C GLU A 207 19.78 1.19 12.80
N ALA A 208 19.64 2.50 12.91
CA ALA A 208 19.77 3.23 14.18
C ALA A 208 18.68 2.82 15.20
N GLN A 209 17.48 2.52 14.75
CA GLN A 209 16.38 2.07 15.61
C GLN A 209 16.48 0.60 16.03
N GLN A 210 17.13 -0.25 15.27
CA GLN A 210 17.35 -1.66 15.64
C GLN A 210 18.36 -1.82 16.79
N THR A 211 19.16 -0.80 17.08
CA THR A 211 20.10 -0.80 18.22
C THR A 211 19.48 -0.38 19.55
N GLU A 212 18.24 0.13 19.54
CA GLU A 212 17.49 0.49 20.75
C GLU A 212 16.16 -0.30 20.80
N THR A 213 16.13 -1.42 21.52
CA THR A 213 14.92 -2.21 21.72
C THR A 213 14.07 -1.62 22.86
N PRO A 214 12.87 -1.13 22.59
CA PRO A 214 11.82 -1.07 23.59
C PRO A 214 10.56 -1.83 23.14
N THR A 215 9.95 -2.47 24.09
CA THR A 215 8.70 -3.23 24.02
C THR A 215 7.56 -2.32 23.52
N ALA A 216 6.94 -2.66 22.40
CA ALA A 216 5.88 -1.86 21.79
C ALA A 216 4.48 -2.38 22.14
N GLU A 217 3.61 -1.46 22.49
CA GLU A 217 2.15 -1.62 22.55
C GLU A 217 1.56 -1.47 21.13
N PRO A 218 0.45 -2.18 20.77
CA PRO A 218 -0.06 -2.16 19.40
C PRO A 218 -0.72 -0.84 19.01
N PRO A 219 -0.60 -0.39 17.76
CA PRO A 219 -1.15 0.89 17.28
C PRO A 219 -2.67 0.83 17.08
N GLN A 220 -3.33 1.97 17.30
CA GLN A 220 -4.75 2.19 16.98
C GLN A 220 -4.92 2.77 15.57
N PRO A 221 -6.06 2.53 14.88
CA PRO A 221 -6.29 2.97 13.50
C PRO A 221 -6.51 4.48 13.41
N MET A 222 -5.92 5.10 12.41
CA MET A 222 -5.97 6.55 12.17
C MET A 222 -6.02 6.89 10.69
N SER A 223 -6.60 8.03 10.29
CA SER A 223 -6.75 8.53 8.91
C SER A 223 -6.16 9.92 8.63
N LEU A 224 -4.80 10.07 8.34
CA LEU A 224 -4.17 11.36 7.98
C LEU A 224 -2.63 11.22 7.90
N ILE A 225 -1.95 11.93 7.01
CA ILE A 225 -0.48 12.03 7.01
C ILE A 225 -0.04 13.02 8.10
N HIS A 226 0.88 12.60 8.96
CA HIS A 226 1.46 13.47 9.97
C HIS A 226 2.82 14.01 9.51
N ILE A 227 2.90 15.31 9.28
CA ILE A 227 4.13 16.04 8.94
C ILE A 227 4.65 16.71 10.22
N SER A 228 5.90 16.46 10.59
CA SER A 228 6.51 17.06 11.79
C SER A 228 7.85 17.72 11.48
N GLU A 229 8.17 18.76 12.28
CA GLU A 229 9.49 19.41 12.26
C GLU A 229 10.62 18.46 12.64
N PRO A 230 11.84 18.64 12.09
CA PRO A 230 13.02 17.93 12.54
C PRO A 230 13.35 18.39 13.96
N THR A 231 13.64 17.43 14.83
CA THR A 231 14.12 17.71 16.19
C THR A 231 15.47 18.41 16.11
N ARG A 232 15.57 19.65 16.59
CA ARG A 232 16.87 20.29 16.79
C ARG A 232 17.65 19.51 17.83
N LEU A 233 18.86 19.05 17.47
CA LEU A 233 19.88 18.68 18.42
C LEU A 233 20.45 19.93 19.11
#